data_75a294823fb2f7bc433fae8fbdf20747
#
_entry.id   75a294823fb2f7bc433fae8fbdf20747
#
_cell.length_a   1.000
_cell.length_b   1.000
_cell.length_c   1.000
_cell.angle_alpha   90.00
_cell.angle_beta   90.00
_cell.angle_gamma   90.00
#
_symmetry.space_group_name_H-M   'P 1'
#
loop_
_entity.id
_entity.type
_entity.pdbx_description
1 polymer ?
#
loop_
_entity_poly.entity_id
_entity_poly.type
_entity_poly.pdbx_seq_one_letter_code
_entity_poly.pdbx_strand_id
1 'polypeptide(L)'
;MSIITKRSLVAAGILSALIAGSAMAAEVPAGVQLAEKQTLVRNNGSEVQSLDPHKIEGVPESNINRDLFENLLITGADGHPKAGVAESWDNKDFKVWTFHIRKDAKWSNGDPVTAQDFVYSWQRLADPKTASPYESYLQYGHIANIDDIISGKKAPTELGVKAIDDKTLEVTLSEPVPYFYKLLVHSSMAPVPKAVVEKFGDKWTQPANIVSNGAYKLSSWVVNEKMVLERNTNYWDNAKTVINQVTYLPISSEVTDVNRYRSGEIDMTYNNMPIELFQKLKKEIPNEVHVDPYLCTYYYEINNQKAPFNDPRVRTALKLGLDRDIIVNKVKNQGDLPAYGYTPPYTDGAKFTKPEWFGWTQEKRNEEARKLLAEAGYTKDKPLTFSLLYNTSDLH
;
A
#
# COMPACT_ATOMS: atom_id res chain seq x y z
N MET A 1 -84.62 6.16 1.10
CA MET A 1 -84.21 6.83 -0.17
C MET A 1 -83.08 7.79 0.19
N SER A 2 -81.95 7.54 -0.30
CA SER A 2 -80.66 8.16 -0.05
C SER A 2 -80.55 9.45 -0.89
N ILE A 3 -79.88 10.48 -0.33
CA ILE A 3 -79.17 11.48 -1.14
C ILE A 3 -77.84 11.77 -0.42
N ILE A 4 -76.81 11.43 -1.14
CA ILE A 4 -75.41 11.67 -0.76
C ILE A 4 -75.06 13.08 -1.17
N THR A 5 -74.53 13.90 -0.26
CA THR A 5 -73.90 15.18 -0.57
C THR A 5 -72.36 15.07 -0.30
N LYS A 6 -71.59 15.18 -1.35
CA LYS A 6 -70.15 15.34 -1.33
C LYS A 6 -69.77 16.71 -0.72
N ARG A 7 -68.93 16.71 0.30
CA ARG A 7 -68.18 17.88 0.74
C ARG A 7 -66.72 17.67 0.41
N SER A 8 -66.22 18.47 -0.53
CA SER A 8 -64.82 18.59 -0.86
C SER A 8 -64.11 19.41 0.23
N LEU A 9 -63.21 18.79 0.94
CA LEU A 9 -62.25 19.51 1.81
C LEU A 9 -61.01 19.80 0.97
N VAL A 10 -60.74 21.07 0.74
CA VAL A 10 -59.46 21.57 0.23
C VAL A 10 -58.53 21.66 1.43
N ALA A 11 -57.59 20.73 1.52
CA ALA A 11 -56.49 20.83 2.45
C ALA A 11 -55.36 21.60 1.78
N ALA A 12 -55.14 22.84 2.24
CA ALA A 12 -53.93 23.60 1.89
C ALA A 12 -52.75 23.01 2.63
N GLY A 13 -51.96 22.17 1.93
CA GLY A 13 -50.69 21.66 2.45
C GLY A 13 -49.62 22.74 2.36
N ILE A 14 -49.14 23.17 3.52
CA ILE A 14 -47.94 23.99 3.64
C ILE A 14 -46.75 23.06 3.30
N LEU A 15 -46.20 23.29 2.10
CA LEU A 15 -44.95 22.61 1.67
C LEU A 15 -43.78 23.30 2.38
N SER A 16 -43.41 22.78 3.55
CA SER A 16 -42.17 23.12 4.19
C SER A 16 -41.05 22.47 3.35
N ALA A 17 -40.39 23.27 2.53
CA ALA A 17 -39.16 22.87 1.84
C ALA A 17 -38.07 22.70 2.87
N LEU A 18 -37.90 21.48 3.35
CA LEU A 18 -36.66 21.03 3.96
C LEU A 18 -35.60 21.04 2.84
N ILE A 19 -34.77 22.06 2.84
CA ILE A 19 -33.50 22.06 2.13
C ILE A 19 -32.60 21.06 2.92
N ALA A 20 -32.85 19.77 2.73
CA ALA A 20 -31.86 18.75 2.99
C ALA A 20 -30.79 18.97 1.93
N GLY A 21 -29.61 19.46 2.36
CA GLY A 21 -28.45 19.48 1.51
C GLY A 21 -28.29 18.10 0.90
N SER A 22 -28.41 18.03 -0.42
CA SER A 22 -28.22 16.79 -1.19
C SER A 22 -26.80 16.34 -0.95
N ALA A 23 -26.59 15.47 0.03
CA ALA A 23 -25.42 14.59 0.00
C ALA A 23 -25.56 13.84 -1.32
N MET A 24 -24.75 14.20 -2.32
CA MET A 24 -24.74 13.52 -3.61
C MET A 24 -24.54 12.03 -3.31
N ALA A 25 -25.55 11.22 -3.62
CA ALA A 25 -25.44 9.78 -3.47
C ALA A 25 -24.31 9.30 -4.38
N ALA A 26 -23.48 8.41 -3.86
CA ALA A 26 -22.37 7.87 -4.64
C ALA A 26 -22.89 7.17 -5.89
N GLU A 27 -22.14 7.28 -6.98
CA GLU A 27 -22.40 6.54 -8.22
C GLU A 27 -22.22 5.04 -7.95
N VAL A 28 -23.33 4.31 -7.89
CA VAL A 28 -23.34 2.87 -7.67
C VAL A 28 -23.37 2.16 -9.03
N PRO A 29 -22.51 1.16 -9.28
CA PRO A 29 -22.58 0.38 -10.51
C PRO A 29 -23.97 -0.24 -10.71
N ALA A 30 -24.43 -0.29 -11.96
CA ALA A 30 -25.74 -0.84 -12.29
C ALA A 30 -25.89 -2.29 -11.79
N GLY A 31 -26.99 -2.60 -11.13
CA GLY A 31 -27.29 -3.93 -10.62
C GLY A 31 -26.69 -4.24 -9.23
N VAL A 32 -25.93 -3.33 -8.63
CA VAL A 32 -25.44 -3.49 -7.26
C VAL A 32 -26.52 -3.04 -6.27
N GLN A 33 -26.88 -3.91 -5.35
CA GLN A 33 -27.73 -3.58 -4.21
C GLN A 33 -26.86 -3.20 -3.01
N LEU A 34 -27.00 -1.95 -2.55
CA LEU A 34 -26.26 -1.48 -1.40
C LEU A 34 -26.83 -2.04 -0.09
N ALA A 35 -25.97 -2.32 0.86
CA ALA A 35 -26.38 -2.61 2.24
C ALA A 35 -27.05 -1.35 2.87
N GLU A 36 -27.89 -1.55 3.86
CA GLU A 36 -28.57 -0.47 4.59
C GLU A 36 -27.54 0.50 5.22
N LYS A 37 -26.48 -0.07 5.79
CA LYS A 37 -25.34 0.70 6.33
C LYS A 37 -24.14 0.54 5.43
N GLN A 38 -23.61 1.66 4.96
CA GLN A 38 -22.39 1.70 4.16
C GLN A 38 -21.16 1.77 5.06
N THR A 39 -20.87 0.65 5.74
CA THR A 39 -19.71 0.47 6.63
C THR A 39 -18.92 -0.75 6.21
N LEU A 40 -17.62 -0.71 6.37
CA LEU A 40 -16.70 -1.81 6.12
C LEU A 40 -15.88 -2.06 7.37
N VAL A 41 -15.88 -3.28 7.87
CA VAL A 41 -15.00 -3.74 8.95
C VAL A 41 -14.00 -4.73 8.37
N ARG A 42 -12.72 -4.43 8.48
CA ARG A 42 -11.68 -5.29 7.91
C ARG A 42 -10.51 -5.52 8.86
N ASN A 43 -9.90 -6.69 8.73
CA ASN A 43 -8.62 -6.95 9.38
C ASN A 43 -7.47 -6.22 8.65
N ASN A 44 -6.50 -5.75 9.42
CA ASN A 44 -5.28 -5.11 8.93
C ASN A 44 -3.99 -5.86 9.34
N GLY A 45 -4.10 -7.04 9.89
CA GLY A 45 -2.99 -7.92 10.29
C GLY A 45 -2.38 -7.51 11.62
N SER A 46 -1.69 -6.39 11.66
CA SER A 46 -1.02 -5.91 12.88
C SER A 46 -1.34 -4.45 13.19
N GLU A 47 -1.05 -4.05 14.42
CA GLU A 47 -1.08 -2.65 14.82
C GLU A 47 -0.07 -1.85 14.00
N VAL A 48 -0.46 -0.65 13.57
CA VAL A 48 0.40 0.25 12.81
C VAL A 48 1.28 1.07 13.75
N GLN A 49 2.53 1.30 13.37
CA GLN A 49 3.47 2.08 14.17
C GLN A 49 3.31 3.58 13.96
N SER A 50 2.88 3.99 12.78
CA SER A 50 2.71 5.39 12.37
C SER A 50 1.68 5.50 11.26
N LEU A 51 1.10 6.70 11.11
CA LEU A 51 0.30 7.10 9.93
C LEU A 51 1.02 8.17 9.10
N ASP A 52 2.23 8.56 9.47
CA ASP A 52 3.05 9.51 8.71
C ASP A 52 3.58 8.81 7.44
N PRO A 53 3.15 9.19 6.21
CA PRO A 53 3.57 8.54 4.97
C PRO A 53 5.08 8.45 4.78
N HIS A 54 5.83 9.36 5.39
CA HIS A 54 7.29 9.40 5.29
C HIS A 54 8.01 8.57 6.37
N LYS A 55 7.26 7.96 7.32
CA LYS A 55 7.82 7.19 8.44
C LYS A 55 7.28 5.75 8.53
N ILE A 56 6.55 5.30 7.53
CA ILE A 56 5.97 3.95 7.47
C ILE A 56 6.69 3.08 6.45
N GLU A 57 6.67 1.76 6.66
CA GLU A 57 7.25 0.78 5.72
C GLU A 57 6.43 -0.52 5.59
N GLY A 58 5.43 -0.72 6.44
CA GLY A 58 4.61 -1.93 6.47
C GLY A 58 3.40 -1.91 5.53
N VAL A 59 2.93 -3.10 5.16
CA VAL A 59 1.66 -3.26 4.43
C VAL A 59 0.46 -2.77 5.25
N PRO A 60 0.37 -3.04 6.57
CA PRO A 60 -0.71 -2.51 7.41
C PRO A 60 -0.81 -0.99 7.37
N GLU A 61 0.31 -0.30 7.49
CA GLU A 61 0.38 1.16 7.39
C GLU A 61 -0.04 1.65 6.01
N SER A 62 0.48 1.01 4.96
CA SER A 62 0.19 1.37 3.57
C SER A 62 -1.29 1.21 3.22
N ASN A 63 -1.99 0.20 3.76
CA ASN A 63 -3.42 0.03 3.54
C ASN A 63 -4.23 1.23 4.04
N ILE A 64 -3.93 1.68 5.27
CA ILE A 64 -4.63 2.82 5.89
C ILE A 64 -4.23 4.13 5.20
N ASN A 65 -2.94 4.26 4.86
CA ASN A 65 -2.44 5.47 4.19
C ASN A 65 -3.09 5.71 2.83
N ARG A 66 -3.40 4.68 2.06
CA ARG A 66 -4.12 4.82 0.77
C ARG A 66 -5.54 5.35 0.93
N ASP A 67 -6.17 5.12 2.05
CA ASP A 67 -7.48 5.69 2.37
C ASP A 67 -7.38 7.14 2.86
N LEU A 68 -6.31 7.45 3.63
CA LEU A 68 -6.10 8.77 4.21
C LEU A 68 -5.47 9.77 3.24
N PHE A 69 -4.54 9.30 2.38
CA PHE A 69 -3.77 10.18 1.50
C PHE A 69 -3.85 9.73 0.05
N GLU A 70 -3.96 10.69 -0.84
CA GLU A 70 -3.91 10.48 -2.28
C GLU A 70 -2.67 11.16 -2.88
N ASN A 71 -1.92 10.39 -3.66
CA ASN A 71 -0.73 10.85 -4.37
C ASN A 71 -1.09 11.59 -5.66
N LEU A 72 -0.07 12.10 -6.38
CA LEU A 72 -0.27 12.62 -7.74
C LEU A 72 -0.94 11.58 -8.64
N LEU A 73 -0.47 10.35 -8.60
CA LEU A 73 -1.03 9.19 -9.29
C LEU A 73 -1.37 8.11 -8.26
N ILE A 74 -2.39 7.32 -8.55
CA ILE A 74 -2.83 6.18 -7.74
C ILE A 74 -2.82 4.89 -8.55
N THR A 75 -2.80 3.74 -7.89
CA THR A 75 -2.92 2.44 -8.56
C THR A 75 -4.36 2.19 -8.99
N GLY A 76 -4.58 1.93 -10.25
CA GLY A 76 -5.88 1.51 -10.80
C GLY A 76 -6.23 0.07 -10.42
N ALA A 77 -7.50 -0.32 -10.66
CA ALA A 77 -7.95 -1.70 -10.44
C ALA A 77 -7.23 -2.73 -11.33
N ASP A 78 -6.66 -2.29 -12.43
CA ASP A 78 -5.85 -3.07 -13.36
C ASP A 78 -4.35 -3.15 -12.97
N GLY A 79 -3.99 -2.55 -11.82
CA GLY A 79 -2.60 -2.47 -11.34
C GLY A 79 -1.75 -1.38 -11.98
N HIS A 80 -2.28 -0.63 -12.96
CA HIS A 80 -1.55 0.46 -13.61
C HIS A 80 -1.77 1.82 -12.92
N PRO A 81 -0.78 2.73 -13.00
CA PRO A 81 -0.95 4.10 -12.52
C PRO A 81 -2.07 4.84 -13.26
N LYS A 82 -2.92 5.51 -12.53
CA LYS A 82 -3.96 6.41 -13.06
C LYS A 82 -3.93 7.76 -12.34
N ALA A 83 -4.63 8.74 -12.90
CA ALA A 83 -4.79 10.06 -12.31
C ALA A 83 -5.36 9.99 -10.88
N GLY A 84 -4.65 10.64 -9.96
CA GLY A 84 -5.06 10.90 -8.58
C GLY A 84 -5.25 12.40 -8.38
N VAL A 85 -4.46 13.02 -7.47
CA VAL A 85 -4.44 14.48 -7.28
C VAL A 85 -4.04 15.22 -8.56
N ALA A 86 -3.13 14.65 -9.37
CA ALA A 86 -2.87 15.15 -10.71
C ALA A 86 -3.93 14.63 -11.68
N GLU A 87 -4.62 15.54 -12.37
CA GLU A 87 -5.58 15.18 -13.43
C GLU A 87 -4.91 14.80 -14.74
N SER A 88 -3.70 15.31 -14.98
CA SER A 88 -2.87 14.99 -16.14
C SER A 88 -1.40 15.26 -15.85
N TRP A 89 -0.53 14.70 -16.71
CA TRP A 89 0.90 14.95 -16.68
C TRP A 89 1.49 14.82 -18.08
N ASP A 90 2.60 15.49 -18.29
CA ASP A 90 3.42 15.40 -19.48
C ASP A 90 4.91 15.36 -19.13
N ASN A 91 5.76 15.13 -20.12
CA ASN A 91 7.19 15.16 -19.92
C ASN A 91 7.94 15.65 -21.16
N LYS A 92 9.12 16.19 -20.92
CA LYS A 92 10.09 16.51 -21.92
C LYS A 92 11.27 15.56 -21.82
N ASP A 93 11.44 14.72 -22.83
CA ASP A 93 12.55 13.76 -22.96
C ASP A 93 12.71 12.81 -21.75
N PHE A 94 11.60 12.50 -21.06
CA PHE A 94 11.57 11.71 -19.82
C PHE A 94 12.45 12.27 -18.69
N LYS A 95 12.86 13.52 -18.80
CA LYS A 95 13.77 14.19 -17.86
C LYS A 95 13.12 15.33 -17.08
N VAL A 96 12.21 16.06 -17.70
CA VAL A 96 11.40 17.08 -17.02
C VAL A 96 9.96 16.65 -17.09
N TRP A 97 9.35 16.45 -15.93
CA TRP A 97 7.96 16.01 -15.78
C TRP A 97 7.13 17.16 -15.22
N THR A 98 5.96 17.37 -15.81
CA THR A 98 5.01 18.38 -15.38
C THR A 98 3.70 17.71 -14.99
N PHE A 99 3.21 18.01 -13.78
CA PHE A 99 1.96 17.46 -13.26
C PHE A 99 0.96 18.59 -13.04
N HIS A 100 -0.26 18.40 -13.55
CA HIS A 100 -1.36 19.38 -13.42
C HIS A 100 -2.29 18.93 -12.30
N ILE A 101 -2.29 19.66 -11.20
CA ILE A 101 -3.04 19.36 -10.00
C ILE A 101 -4.49 19.81 -10.17
N ARG A 102 -5.45 18.95 -9.81
CA ARG A 102 -6.88 19.25 -9.85
C ARG A 102 -7.22 20.52 -9.11
N LYS A 103 -8.09 21.34 -9.67
CA LYS A 103 -8.54 22.59 -9.04
C LYS A 103 -9.35 22.33 -7.78
N ASP A 104 -10.09 21.23 -7.73
CA ASP A 104 -10.99 20.80 -6.66
C ASP A 104 -10.30 19.86 -5.64
N ALA A 105 -9.03 19.51 -5.81
CA ALA A 105 -8.28 18.77 -4.81
C ALA A 105 -8.15 19.57 -3.52
N LYS A 106 -8.62 18.98 -2.40
CA LYS A 106 -8.66 19.61 -1.07
C LYS A 106 -8.16 18.67 0.02
N TRP A 107 -7.61 19.27 1.03
CA TRP A 107 -7.40 18.65 2.32
C TRP A 107 -8.73 18.42 3.06
N SER A 108 -8.74 17.52 4.03
CA SER A 108 -9.95 17.18 4.82
C SER A 108 -10.50 18.35 5.66
N ASN A 109 -9.68 19.36 5.92
CA ASN A 109 -10.08 20.62 6.56
C ASN A 109 -10.66 21.66 5.57
N GLY A 110 -10.68 21.35 4.26
CA GLY A 110 -11.20 22.21 3.22
C GLY A 110 -10.18 23.09 2.50
N ASP A 111 -8.95 23.17 2.98
CA ASP A 111 -7.88 23.90 2.31
C ASP A 111 -7.54 23.26 0.95
N PRO A 112 -7.11 24.05 -0.06
CA PRO A 112 -6.70 23.50 -1.34
C PRO A 112 -5.42 22.67 -1.22
N VAL A 113 -5.33 21.57 -1.95
CA VAL A 113 -4.06 20.86 -2.18
C VAL A 113 -3.34 21.56 -3.33
N THR A 114 -2.07 21.90 -3.10
CA THR A 114 -1.25 22.70 -4.02
C THR A 114 0.02 21.97 -4.44
N ALA A 115 0.66 22.45 -5.51
CA ALA A 115 1.98 21.99 -5.93
C ALA A 115 3.04 22.18 -4.81
N GLN A 116 2.90 23.25 -4.00
CA GLN A 116 3.81 23.51 -2.89
C GLN A 116 3.73 22.44 -1.79
N ASP A 117 2.57 21.80 -1.61
CA ASP A 117 2.43 20.68 -0.66
C ASP A 117 3.31 19.49 -1.09
N PHE A 118 3.37 19.17 -2.38
CA PHE A 118 4.25 18.15 -2.93
C PHE A 118 5.73 18.53 -2.85
N VAL A 119 6.08 19.79 -3.13
CA VAL A 119 7.46 20.28 -2.97
C VAL A 119 7.93 20.09 -1.53
N TYR A 120 7.14 20.56 -0.56
CA TYR A 120 7.44 20.39 0.85
C TYR A 120 7.58 18.91 1.24
N SER A 121 6.64 18.10 0.79
CA SER A 121 6.56 16.68 1.16
C SER A 121 7.76 15.88 0.66
N TRP A 122 8.16 16.09 -0.59
CA TRP A 122 9.29 15.36 -1.16
C TRP A 122 10.64 15.88 -0.66
N GLN A 123 10.74 17.18 -0.37
CA GLN A 123 11.90 17.73 0.36
C GLN A 123 12.01 17.14 1.76
N ARG A 124 10.88 16.99 2.47
CA ARG A 124 10.83 16.34 3.79
C ARG A 124 11.19 14.85 3.70
N LEU A 125 10.70 14.13 2.68
CA LEU A 125 11.04 12.72 2.45
C LEU A 125 12.54 12.53 2.21
N ALA A 126 13.17 13.45 1.47
CA ALA A 126 14.59 13.44 1.14
C ALA A 126 15.49 13.90 2.31
N ASP A 127 14.94 14.62 3.31
CA ASP A 127 15.71 15.17 4.42
C ASP A 127 16.17 14.06 5.38
N PRO A 128 17.49 13.84 5.55
CA PRO A 128 17.99 12.87 6.53
C PRO A 128 17.46 13.07 7.95
N LYS A 129 17.07 14.30 8.32
CA LYS A 129 16.48 14.60 9.63
C LYS A 129 15.09 13.98 9.81
N THR A 130 14.36 13.72 8.73
CA THR A 130 13.08 13.01 8.77
C THR A 130 13.29 11.54 9.15
N ALA A 131 14.48 11.00 8.86
CA ALA A 131 14.83 9.60 9.05
C ALA A 131 13.79 8.66 8.42
N SER A 132 13.42 8.94 7.17
CA SER A 132 12.48 8.13 6.42
C SER A 132 13.10 6.78 6.04
N PRO A 133 12.43 5.64 6.25
CA PRO A 133 12.90 4.37 5.71
C PRO A 133 12.90 4.34 4.17
N TYR A 134 12.20 5.29 3.53
CA TYR A 134 12.08 5.43 2.08
C TYR A 134 12.80 6.67 1.51
N GLU A 135 13.75 7.27 2.22
CA GLU A 135 14.52 8.40 1.65
C GLU A 135 15.19 8.03 0.32
N SER A 136 15.71 6.79 0.21
CA SER A 136 16.33 6.27 -1.01
C SER A 136 15.34 5.97 -2.15
N TYR A 137 14.04 5.98 -1.88
CA TYR A 137 13.02 5.72 -2.93
C TYR A 137 13.06 6.78 -4.04
N LEU A 138 13.35 8.04 -3.67
CA LEU A 138 13.49 9.13 -4.63
C LEU A 138 14.70 8.95 -5.57
N GLN A 139 15.71 8.16 -5.16
CA GLN A 139 16.87 7.83 -6.01
C GLN A 139 16.48 6.96 -7.21
N TYR A 140 15.48 6.07 -7.06
CA TYR A 140 14.97 5.27 -8.19
C TYR A 140 14.32 6.13 -9.28
N GLY A 141 13.84 7.31 -8.91
CA GLY A 141 13.31 8.30 -9.84
C GLY A 141 14.37 9.23 -10.41
N HIS A 142 15.62 9.15 -9.93
CA HIS A 142 16.72 10.01 -10.32
C HIS A 142 16.37 11.51 -10.23
N ILE A 143 15.62 11.91 -9.18
CA ILE A 143 15.27 13.32 -8.98
C ILE A 143 16.57 14.11 -8.78
N ALA A 144 16.72 15.23 -9.49
CA ALA A 144 17.96 16.01 -9.47
C ALA A 144 18.35 16.39 -8.03
N ASN A 145 19.62 16.25 -7.71
CA ASN A 145 20.26 16.49 -6.41
C ASN A 145 19.95 15.50 -5.29
N ILE A 146 19.15 14.46 -5.52
CA ILE A 146 18.74 13.53 -4.45
C ILE A 146 19.92 12.87 -3.73
N ASP A 147 20.95 12.42 -4.46
CA ASP A 147 22.12 11.75 -3.88
C ASP A 147 22.95 12.70 -2.98
N ASP A 148 23.11 13.95 -3.41
CA ASP A 148 23.80 14.96 -2.62
C ASP A 148 23.01 15.38 -1.37
N ILE A 149 21.68 15.37 -1.44
CA ILE A 149 20.80 15.67 -0.30
C ILE A 149 20.88 14.55 0.73
N ILE A 150 20.69 13.30 0.33
CA ILE A 150 20.74 12.13 1.22
C ILE A 150 22.13 12.02 1.88
N SER A 151 23.20 12.34 1.13
CA SER A 151 24.56 12.35 1.69
C SER A 151 24.90 13.60 2.52
N GLY A 152 23.95 14.53 2.68
CA GLY A 152 24.13 15.76 3.47
C GLY A 152 24.98 16.85 2.81
N LYS A 153 25.32 16.71 1.52
CA LYS A 153 26.11 17.71 0.78
C LYS A 153 25.28 18.88 0.31
N LYS A 154 23.98 18.70 0.11
CA LYS A 154 23.02 19.72 -0.30
C LYS A 154 21.83 19.81 0.65
N ALA A 155 21.20 20.98 0.68
CA ALA A 155 19.98 21.17 1.47
C ALA A 155 18.77 20.48 0.78
N PRO A 156 17.77 19.97 1.53
CA PRO A 156 16.54 19.38 0.95
C PRO A 156 15.81 20.33 -0.02
N THR A 157 15.92 21.65 0.19
CA THR A 157 15.33 22.67 -0.68
C THR A 157 15.93 22.73 -2.08
N GLU A 158 17.06 22.06 -2.32
CA GLU A 158 17.71 21.97 -3.63
C GLU A 158 17.24 20.77 -4.46
N LEU A 159 16.30 19.95 -3.92
CA LEU A 159 15.69 18.84 -4.64
C LEU A 159 15.07 19.35 -5.95
N GLY A 160 15.24 18.58 -7.04
CA GLY A 160 14.73 18.92 -8.37
C GLY A 160 13.19 18.89 -8.48
N VAL A 161 12.49 19.52 -7.56
CA VAL A 161 11.03 19.64 -7.53
C VAL A 161 10.64 21.09 -7.30
N LYS A 162 9.70 21.62 -8.09
CA LYS A 162 9.32 23.04 -8.07
C LYS A 162 7.84 23.22 -8.33
N ALA A 163 7.19 24.06 -7.55
CA ALA A 163 5.88 24.60 -7.87
C ALA A 163 6.04 25.78 -8.85
N ILE A 164 5.52 25.62 -10.07
CA ILE A 164 5.48 26.69 -11.07
C ILE A 164 4.40 27.70 -10.71
N ASP A 165 3.26 27.17 -10.27
CA ASP A 165 2.12 27.84 -9.66
C ASP A 165 1.44 26.88 -8.68
N ASP A 166 0.30 27.27 -8.09
CA ASP A 166 -0.43 26.44 -7.11
C ASP A 166 -0.90 25.10 -7.66
N LYS A 167 -1.04 24.95 -8.97
CA LYS A 167 -1.61 23.77 -9.63
C LYS A 167 -0.67 23.09 -10.63
N THR A 168 0.56 23.57 -10.75
CA THR A 168 1.55 23.04 -11.68
C THR A 168 2.84 22.69 -10.95
N LEU A 169 3.13 21.39 -10.86
CA LEU A 169 4.34 20.84 -10.27
C LEU A 169 5.30 20.42 -11.38
N GLU A 170 6.51 20.89 -11.35
CA GLU A 170 7.61 20.47 -12.22
C GLU A 170 8.63 19.64 -11.45
N VAL A 171 9.05 18.52 -12.03
CA VAL A 171 10.08 17.63 -11.49
C VAL A 171 11.17 17.45 -12.52
N THR A 172 12.40 17.80 -12.15
CA THR A 172 13.59 17.63 -12.97
C THR A 172 14.38 16.41 -12.50
N LEU A 173 14.69 15.51 -13.42
CA LEU A 173 15.50 14.33 -13.17
C LEU A 173 16.94 14.55 -13.64
N SER A 174 17.91 13.88 -13.01
CA SER A 174 19.32 13.93 -13.41
C SER A 174 19.57 13.24 -14.75
N GLU A 175 18.76 12.24 -15.07
CA GLU A 175 18.78 11.51 -16.34
C GLU A 175 17.35 11.15 -16.83
N PRO A 176 17.16 10.72 -18.09
CA PRO A 176 15.85 10.29 -18.59
C PRO A 176 15.33 9.04 -17.90
N VAL A 177 14.14 9.12 -17.27
CA VAL A 177 13.49 7.99 -16.58
C VAL A 177 12.07 7.79 -17.11
N PRO A 178 11.86 6.91 -18.11
CA PRO A 178 10.53 6.70 -18.70
C PRO A 178 9.48 6.14 -17.75
N TYR A 179 9.91 5.46 -16.69
CA TYR A 179 9.03 4.86 -15.69
C TYR A 179 8.78 5.75 -14.47
N PHE A 180 9.28 6.97 -14.42
CA PHE A 180 9.18 7.87 -13.25
C PHE A 180 7.75 7.98 -12.70
N TYR A 181 6.76 8.16 -13.58
CA TYR A 181 5.36 8.26 -13.19
C TYR A 181 4.84 7.02 -12.44
N LYS A 182 5.41 5.83 -12.71
CA LYS A 182 5.04 4.58 -12.03
C LYS A 182 5.47 4.56 -10.55
N LEU A 183 6.48 5.32 -10.19
CA LEU A 183 6.94 5.43 -8.80
C LEU A 183 6.00 6.25 -7.93
N LEU A 184 5.20 7.14 -8.54
CA LEU A 184 4.38 8.11 -7.82
C LEU A 184 3.15 7.54 -7.11
N VAL A 185 2.87 6.26 -7.28
CA VAL A 185 1.77 5.55 -6.59
C VAL A 185 2.16 5.03 -5.20
N HIS A 186 3.44 5.07 -4.86
CA HIS A 186 3.93 4.55 -3.58
C HIS A 186 3.54 5.47 -2.42
N SER A 187 3.16 4.89 -1.26
CA SER A 187 2.66 5.64 -0.10
C SER A 187 3.62 6.75 0.38
N SER A 188 4.95 6.53 0.28
CA SER A 188 5.94 7.54 0.66
C SER A 188 5.92 8.80 -0.19
N MET A 189 5.31 8.77 -1.38
CA MET A 189 5.19 9.92 -2.29
C MET A 189 3.97 10.79 -1.97
N ALA A 190 3.20 10.44 -0.93
CA ALA A 190 2.02 11.19 -0.53
C ALA A 190 2.36 12.60 -0.05
N PRO A 191 1.48 13.59 -0.33
CA PRO A 191 1.63 14.92 0.22
C PRO A 191 1.28 14.91 1.72
N VAL A 192 1.96 15.76 2.49
CA VAL A 192 1.65 16.01 3.90
C VAL A 192 1.40 17.50 4.14
N PRO A 193 0.44 17.88 5.02
CA PRO A 193 0.06 19.26 5.23
C PRO A 193 1.12 20.00 6.07
N LYS A 194 1.96 20.80 5.42
CA LYS A 194 3.10 21.51 6.04
C LYS A 194 2.74 22.18 7.36
N ALA A 195 1.69 23.01 7.36
CA ALA A 195 1.30 23.79 8.54
C ALA A 195 0.92 22.89 9.74
N VAL A 196 0.33 21.72 9.48
CA VAL A 196 -0.03 20.76 10.53
C VAL A 196 1.19 20.01 11.04
N VAL A 197 2.05 19.56 10.13
CA VAL A 197 3.31 18.87 10.46
C VAL A 197 4.21 19.79 11.31
N GLU A 198 4.41 21.04 10.91
CA GLU A 198 5.24 22.00 11.64
C GLU A 198 4.64 22.39 13.00
N LYS A 199 3.31 22.46 13.10
CA LYS A 199 2.62 22.83 14.35
C LYS A 199 2.68 21.74 15.38
N PHE A 200 2.49 20.47 14.99
CA PHE A 200 2.30 19.37 15.94
C PHE A 200 3.48 18.38 15.99
N GLY A 201 4.49 18.52 15.13
CA GLY A 201 5.65 17.63 15.09
C GLY A 201 5.21 16.17 14.96
N ASP A 202 5.82 15.26 15.73
CA ASP A 202 5.49 13.82 15.69
C ASP A 202 4.04 13.48 16.07
N LYS A 203 3.28 14.43 16.60
CA LYS A 203 1.86 14.23 16.97
C LYS A 203 0.89 14.66 15.88
N TRP A 204 1.39 15.04 14.69
CA TRP A 204 0.53 15.54 13.61
C TRP A 204 -0.44 14.49 13.07
N THR A 205 -0.13 13.19 13.20
CA THR A 205 -0.99 12.08 12.75
C THR A 205 -1.99 11.59 13.81
N GLN A 206 -2.02 12.18 14.99
CA GLN A 206 -3.02 11.84 16.00
C GLN A 206 -4.44 12.28 15.56
N PRO A 207 -5.51 11.56 15.97
CA PRO A 207 -6.88 11.84 15.51
C PRO A 207 -7.31 13.30 15.66
N ALA A 208 -6.86 13.98 16.71
CA ALA A 208 -7.19 15.40 16.95
C ALA A 208 -6.46 16.38 16.04
N ASN A 209 -5.40 15.96 15.35
CA ASN A 209 -4.50 16.85 14.62
C ASN A 209 -4.43 16.56 13.11
N ILE A 210 -4.62 15.29 12.72
CA ILE A 210 -4.37 14.84 11.36
C ILE A 210 -5.28 15.53 10.36
N VAL A 211 -4.67 16.00 9.29
CA VAL A 211 -5.33 16.49 8.08
C VAL A 211 -4.82 15.65 6.92
N SER A 212 -5.74 15.09 6.15
CA SER A 212 -5.47 14.17 5.05
C SER A 212 -6.14 14.65 3.78
N ASN A 213 -5.82 14.06 2.62
CA ASN A 213 -6.38 14.46 1.32
C ASN A 213 -7.01 13.30 0.54
N GLY A 214 -7.13 12.12 1.14
CA GLY A 214 -7.73 10.94 0.54
C GLY A 214 -9.24 10.87 0.70
N ALA A 215 -9.81 9.74 0.27
CA ALA A 215 -11.25 9.49 0.32
C ALA A 215 -11.81 9.42 1.75
N TYR A 216 -10.96 9.14 2.73
CA TYR A 216 -11.30 9.03 4.14
C TYR A 216 -10.44 9.95 5.00
N LYS A 217 -10.93 10.24 6.19
CA LYS A 217 -10.23 10.95 7.26
C LYS A 217 -10.28 10.14 8.55
N LEU A 218 -9.27 10.26 9.39
CA LEU A 218 -9.18 9.56 10.67
C LEU A 218 -10.20 10.14 11.64
N SER A 219 -11.07 9.27 12.17
CA SER A 219 -12.06 9.62 13.21
C SER A 219 -11.57 9.24 14.60
N SER A 220 -11.04 8.01 14.75
CA SER A 220 -10.50 7.55 16.02
C SER A 220 -9.43 6.48 15.83
N TRP A 221 -8.52 6.40 16.80
CA TRP A 221 -7.50 5.37 16.87
C TRP A 221 -7.32 4.93 18.33
N VAL A 222 -7.73 3.70 18.61
CA VAL A 222 -7.51 3.04 19.92
C VAL A 222 -6.49 1.94 19.67
N VAL A 223 -5.28 2.16 20.16
CA VAL A 223 -4.11 1.29 19.94
C VAL A 223 -4.43 -0.14 20.38
N ASN A 224 -4.07 -1.12 19.53
CA ASN A 224 -4.34 -2.56 19.67
C ASN A 224 -5.83 -2.94 19.72
N GLU A 225 -6.74 -2.03 19.43
CA GLU A 225 -8.18 -2.32 19.38
C GLU A 225 -8.75 -2.09 17.99
N LYS A 226 -8.75 -0.83 17.53
CA LYS A 226 -9.30 -0.45 16.22
C LYS A 226 -8.89 0.94 15.78
N MET A 227 -8.94 1.14 14.50
CA MET A 227 -8.89 2.46 13.86
C MET A 227 -10.15 2.67 13.03
N VAL A 228 -10.78 3.85 13.18
CA VAL A 228 -12.00 4.19 12.45
C VAL A 228 -11.73 5.37 11.53
N LEU A 229 -12.02 5.17 10.27
CA LEU A 229 -11.98 6.20 9.24
C LEU A 229 -13.41 6.55 8.83
N GLU A 230 -13.65 7.82 8.59
CA GLU A 230 -14.91 8.35 8.06
C GLU A 230 -14.70 8.94 6.67
N ARG A 231 -15.73 8.87 5.83
CA ARG A 231 -15.75 9.45 4.50
C ARG A 231 -15.37 10.92 4.55
N ASN A 232 -14.41 11.33 3.72
CA ASN A 232 -13.99 12.71 3.58
C ASN A 232 -14.85 13.42 2.52
N THR A 233 -15.79 14.23 2.95
CA THR A 233 -16.69 14.96 2.04
C THR A 233 -16.00 16.06 1.23
N ASN A 234 -14.77 16.43 1.60
CA ASN A 234 -13.93 17.37 0.85
C ASN A 234 -13.08 16.69 -0.24
N TYR A 235 -13.07 15.35 -0.29
CA TYR A 235 -12.35 14.61 -1.32
C TYR A 235 -12.93 14.90 -2.71
N TRP A 236 -12.05 15.16 -3.67
CA TRP A 236 -12.48 15.58 -5.02
C TRP A 236 -13.37 14.53 -5.71
N ASP A 237 -13.12 13.23 -5.49
CA ASP A 237 -13.93 12.14 -6.05
C ASP A 237 -14.93 11.56 -5.02
N ASN A 238 -15.36 12.39 -4.07
CA ASN A 238 -16.31 11.98 -3.04
C ASN A 238 -17.64 11.44 -3.64
N ALA A 239 -18.05 11.89 -4.82
CA ALA A 239 -19.25 11.40 -5.49
C ALA A 239 -19.19 9.89 -5.78
N LYS A 240 -18.01 9.32 -5.93
CA LYS A 240 -17.81 7.86 -6.16
C LYS A 240 -17.47 7.09 -4.88
N THR A 241 -17.32 7.74 -3.74
CA THR A 241 -17.05 7.08 -2.47
C THR A 241 -18.33 6.57 -1.85
N VAL A 242 -18.59 5.28 -1.90
CA VAL A 242 -19.85 4.64 -1.44
C VAL A 242 -19.82 4.39 0.07
N ILE A 243 -18.73 3.82 0.59
CA ILE A 243 -18.59 3.44 2.00
C ILE A 243 -18.41 4.69 2.84
N ASN A 244 -19.22 4.84 3.90
CA ASN A 244 -19.19 6.00 4.78
C ASN A 244 -18.20 5.86 5.94
N GLN A 245 -17.89 4.62 6.34
CA GLN A 245 -16.99 4.34 7.45
C GLN A 245 -16.21 3.05 7.20
N VAL A 246 -14.91 3.08 7.47
CA VAL A 246 -14.04 1.90 7.45
C VAL A 246 -13.45 1.71 8.83
N THR A 247 -13.59 0.50 9.37
CA THR A 247 -12.96 0.10 10.64
C THR A 247 -11.87 -0.91 10.35
N TYR A 248 -10.65 -0.58 10.75
CA TYR A 248 -9.48 -1.46 10.69
C TYR A 248 -9.25 -2.11 12.06
N LEU A 249 -9.10 -3.43 12.06
CA LEU A 249 -8.80 -4.22 13.27
C LEU A 249 -7.39 -4.82 13.16
N PRO A 250 -6.55 -4.75 14.20
CA PRO A 250 -5.22 -5.35 14.22
C PRO A 250 -5.29 -6.80 14.73
N ILE A 251 -5.71 -7.74 13.86
CA ILE A 251 -5.84 -9.16 14.22
C ILE A 251 -4.68 -9.93 13.60
N SER A 252 -3.68 -10.31 14.39
CA SER A 252 -2.47 -10.99 13.93
C SER A 252 -2.65 -12.51 13.70
N SER A 253 -3.64 -13.14 14.34
CA SER A 253 -3.94 -14.55 14.14
C SER A 253 -4.84 -14.78 12.94
N GLU A 254 -4.32 -15.46 11.92
CA GLU A 254 -5.04 -15.77 10.68
C GLU A 254 -6.27 -16.64 10.93
N VAL A 255 -6.20 -17.59 11.88
CA VAL A 255 -7.35 -18.42 12.27
C VAL A 255 -8.45 -17.58 12.93
N THR A 256 -8.07 -16.63 13.80
CA THR A 256 -9.02 -15.72 14.43
C THR A 256 -9.67 -14.83 13.38
N ASP A 257 -8.91 -14.34 12.41
CA ASP A 257 -9.37 -13.52 11.30
C ASP A 257 -10.48 -14.24 10.50
N VAL A 258 -10.20 -15.45 10.04
CA VAL A 258 -11.20 -16.27 9.31
C VAL A 258 -12.43 -16.57 10.17
N ASN A 259 -12.27 -16.84 11.48
CA ASN A 259 -13.41 -17.10 12.35
C ASN A 259 -14.30 -15.88 12.52
N ARG A 260 -13.73 -14.67 12.65
CA ARG A 260 -14.49 -13.42 12.71
C ARG A 260 -15.20 -13.09 11.40
N TYR A 261 -14.58 -13.41 10.26
CA TYR A 261 -15.24 -13.32 8.96
C TYR A 261 -16.46 -14.26 8.89
N ARG A 262 -16.30 -15.51 9.26
CA ARG A 262 -17.39 -16.51 9.25
C ARG A 262 -18.52 -16.20 10.22
N SER A 263 -18.23 -15.49 11.31
CA SER A 263 -19.27 -15.02 12.26
C SER A 263 -19.99 -13.75 11.82
N GLY A 264 -19.51 -13.10 10.74
CA GLY A 264 -20.03 -11.81 10.27
C GLY A 264 -19.58 -10.62 11.09
N GLU A 265 -18.53 -10.77 11.91
CA GLU A 265 -17.96 -9.68 12.69
C GLU A 265 -17.09 -8.75 11.82
N ILE A 266 -16.44 -9.29 10.80
CA ILE A 266 -15.68 -8.54 9.80
C ILE A 266 -16.16 -8.87 8.39
N ASP A 267 -16.03 -7.92 7.49
CA ASP A 267 -16.43 -8.03 6.08
C ASP A 267 -15.28 -8.51 5.18
N MET A 268 -14.04 -8.33 5.61
CA MET A 268 -12.84 -8.65 4.83
C MET A 268 -11.69 -9.10 5.73
N THR A 269 -11.11 -10.25 5.43
CA THR A 269 -9.89 -10.74 6.08
C THR A 269 -8.65 -9.96 5.64
N TYR A 270 -7.54 -10.18 6.36
CA TYR A 270 -6.22 -9.71 5.91
C TYR A 270 -5.71 -10.56 4.74
N ASN A 271 -4.58 -10.15 4.17
CA ASN A 271 -4.00 -10.75 2.96
C ASN A 271 -3.58 -12.23 3.11
N ASN A 272 -3.28 -12.66 4.34
CA ASN A 272 -2.87 -14.02 4.61
C ASN A 272 -4.07 -14.86 5.05
N MET A 273 -4.04 -16.15 4.74
CA MET A 273 -5.08 -17.09 5.12
C MET A 273 -4.45 -18.35 5.70
N PRO A 274 -5.03 -18.96 6.75
CA PRO A 274 -4.47 -20.16 7.34
C PRO A 274 -4.30 -21.28 6.30
N ILE A 275 -3.12 -21.85 6.23
CA ILE A 275 -2.77 -22.89 5.24
C ILE A 275 -3.75 -24.07 5.33
N GLU A 276 -4.07 -24.50 6.55
CA GLU A 276 -4.93 -25.65 6.83
C GLU A 276 -6.39 -25.39 6.40
N LEU A 277 -6.83 -24.14 6.41
CA LEU A 277 -8.21 -23.77 6.09
C LEU A 277 -8.41 -23.38 4.62
N PHE A 278 -7.37 -22.94 3.95
CA PHE A 278 -7.46 -22.35 2.60
C PHE A 278 -8.19 -23.24 1.60
N GLN A 279 -7.76 -24.51 1.46
CA GLN A 279 -8.38 -25.43 0.49
C GLN A 279 -9.83 -25.77 0.84
N LYS A 280 -10.17 -25.80 2.13
CA LYS A 280 -11.53 -26.00 2.61
C LYS A 280 -12.40 -24.79 2.27
N LEU A 281 -11.95 -23.58 2.59
CA LEU A 281 -12.67 -22.33 2.30
C LEU A 281 -12.88 -22.14 0.80
N LYS A 282 -11.87 -22.43 -0.02
CA LYS A 282 -11.99 -22.37 -1.48
C LYS A 282 -13.06 -23.30 -2.05
N LYS A 283 -13.38 -24.41 -1.36
CA LYS A 283 -14.46 -25.32 -1.74
C LYS A 283 -15.81 -24.91 -1.17
N GLU A 284 -15.85 -24.42 0.07
CA GLU A 284 -17.09 -24.07 0.78
C GLU A 284 -17.66 -22.72 0.31
N ILE A 285 -16.80 -21.74 0.08
CA ILE A 285 -17.17 -20.37 -0.28
C ILE A 285 -16.32 -19.85 -1.47
N PRO A 286 -16.33 -20.53 -2.62
CA PRO A 286 -15.43 -20.24 -3.74
C PRO A 286 -15.54 -18.81 -4.28
N ASN A 287 -16.70 -18.18 -4.16
CA ASN A 287 -16.93 -16.81 -4.63
C ASN A 287 -16.43 -15.74 -3.66
N GLU A 288 -16.00 -16.11 -2.47
CA GLU A 288 -15.52 -15.22 -1.43
C GLU A 288 -14.00 -15.37 -1.21
N VAL A 289 -13.38 -16.41 -1.78
CA VAL A 289 -11.94 -16.64 -1.72
C VAL A 289 -11.28 -16.16 -3.01
N HIS A 290 -10.64 -15.00 -2.94
CA HIS A 290 -9.93 -14.37 -4.05
C HIS A 290 -8.44 -14.67 -3.97
N VAL A 291 -7.83 -15.03 -5.10
CA VAL A 291 -6.39 -15.26 -5.24
C VAL A 291 -5.92 -14.52 -6.48
N ASP A 292 -5.22 -13.43 -6.26
CA ASP A 292 -4.77 -12.54 -7.32
C ASP A 292 -3.23 -12.46 -7.35
N PRO A 293 -2.61 -12.20 -8.51
CA PRO A 293 -1.17 -11.95 -8.60
C PRO A 293 -0.76 -10.75 -7.73
N TYR A 294 0.32 -10.92 -6.97
CA TYR A 294 0.92 -9.87 -6.17
C TYR A 294 2.40 -9.72 -6.50
N LEU A 295 2.84 -8.51 -6.83
CA LEU A 295 4.23 -8.24 -7.22
C LEU A 295 5.13 -8.19 -5.99
N CYS A 296 5.32 -9.35 -5.37
CA CYS A 296 6.15 -9.53 -4.20
C CYS A 296 6.97 -10.81 -4.30
N THR A 297 8.19 -10.78 -3.82
CA THR A 297 9.04 -11.96 -3.67
C THR A 297 9.38 -12.13 -2.20
N TYR A 298 9.01 -13.28 -1.62
CA TYR A 298 9.45 -13.64 -0.28
C TYR A 298 10.87 -14.19 -0.32
N TYR A 299 11.75 -13.65 0.50
CA TYR A 299 13.16 -14.04 0.55
C TYR A 299 13.72 -13.85 1.96
N TYR A 300 14.85 -14.51 2.21
CA TYR A 300 15.66 -14.28 3.40
C TYR A 300 16.86 -13.40 3.04
N GLU A 301 17.02 -12.31 3.76
CA GLU A 301 18.20 -11.46 3.65
C GLU A 301 19.40 -12.12 4.33
N ILE A 302 20.52 -12.16 3.62
CA ILE A 302 21.74 -12.77 4.11
C ILE A 302 22.81 -11.69 4.24
N ASN A 303 23.32 -11.46 5.47
CA ASN A 303 24.43 -10.55 5.68
C ASN A 303 25.73 -11.15 5.10
N ASN A 304 26.02 -10.83 3.85
CA ASN A 304 27.17 -11.36 3.12
C ASN A 304 28.53 -10.78 3.54
N GLN A 305 28.57 -9.86 4.49
CA GLN A 305 29.82 -9.35 5.08
C GLN A 305 30.24 -10.11 6.35
N LYS A 306 29.37 -10.95 6.90
CA LYS A 306 29.63 -11.75 8.11
C LYS A 306 29.79 -13.23 7.79
N ALA A 307 30.75 -13.88 8.45
CA ALA A 307 30.86 -15.34 8.44
C ALA A 307 29.59 -15.97 9.06
N PRO A 308 29.12 -17.10 8.55
CA PRO A 308 29.66 -17.90 7.44
C PRO A 308 29.23 -17.41 6.05
N PHE A 309 28.41 -16.38 5.98
CA PHE A 309 27.71 -15.93 4.76
C PHE A 309 28.55 -15.03 3.84
N ASN A 310 29.73 -14.61 4.26
CA ASN A 310 30.72 -13.96 3.41
C ASN A 310 31.28 -14.91 2.34
N ASP A 311 31.17 -16.24 2.55
CA ASP A 311 31.53 -17.24 1.55
C ASP A 311 30.39 -17.47 0.55
N PRO A 312 30.58 -17.19 -0.75
CA PRO A 312 29.53 -17.38 -1.78
C PRO A 312 29.14 -18.85 -1.95
N ARG A 313 30.02 -19.81 -1.62
CA ARG A 313 29.70 -21.25 -1.69
C ARG A 313 28.63 -21.61 -0.67
N VAL A 314 28.71 -21.06 0.54
CA VAL A 314 27.68 -21.24 1.60
C VAL A 314 26.34 -20.69 1.14
N ARG A 315 26.30 -19.45 0.61
CA ARG A 315 25.06 -18.85 0.13
C ARG A 315 24.44 -19.65 -1.03
N THR A 316 25.28 -20.14 -1.95
CA THR A 316 24.84 -20.97 -3.05
C THR A 316 24.31 -22.31 -2.58
N ALA A 317 24.96 -22.95 -1.62
CA ALA A 317 24.50 -24.20 -1.04
C ALA A 317 23.13 -24.07 -0.37
N LEU A 318 22.89 -23.01 0.41
CA LEU A 318 21.60 -22.75 1.02
C LEU A 318 20.51 -22.53 -0.06
N LYS A 319 20.84 -21.77 -1.10
CA LYS A 319 19.93 -21.53 -2.23
C LYS A 319 19.54 -22.82 -2.98
N LEU A 320 20.47 -23.74 -3.18
CA LEU A 320 20.24 -25.03 -3.84
C LEU A 320 19.50 -26.03 -2.94
N GLY A 321 19.80 -26.03 -1.64
CA GLY A 321 19.19 -26.95 -0.67
C GLY A 321 17.71 -26.65 -0.37
N LEU A 322 17.21 -25.46 -0.73
CA LEU A 322 15.82 -25.08 -0.51
C LEU A 322 14.93 -25.65 -1.62
N ASP A 323 14.04 -26.58 -1.26
CA ASP A 323 13.01 -27.11 -2.17
C ASP A 323 11.80 -26.17 -2.24
N ARG A 324 11.85 -25.25 -3.18
CA ARG A 324 10.78 -24.24 -3.41
C ARG A 324 9.49 -24.86 -3.88
N ASP A 325 9.56 -25.94 -4.67
CA ASP A 325 8.40 -26.60 -5.23
C ASP A 325 7.58 -27.32 -4.15
N ILE A 326 8.27 -27.94 -3.18
CA ILE A 326 7.58 -28.51 -1.99
C ILE A 326 6.94 -27.40 -1.16
N ILE A 327 7.67 -26.33 -0.86
CA ILE A 327 7.15 -25.23 -0.04
C ILE A 327 5.89 -24.64 -0.68
N VAL A 328 5.96 -24.32 -1.95
CA VAL A 328 4.85 -23.64 -2.66
C VAL A 328 3.67 -24.55 -2.93
N ASN A 329 3.93 -25.78 -3.45
CA ASN A 329 2.87 -26.64 -3.97
C ASN A 329 2.33 -27.67 -2.94
N LYS A 330 3.10 -27.92 -1.86
CA LYS A 330 2.70 -28.94 -0.84
C LYS A 330 2.46 -28.34 0.52
N VAL A 331 3.31 -27.40 0.96
CA VAL A 331 3.16 -26.77 2.27
C VAL A 331 2.15 -25.63 2.20
N LYS A 332 2.40 -24.60 1.41
CA LYS A 332 1.48 -23.45 1.29
C LYS A 332 0.22 -23.80 0.48
N ASN A 333 0.39 -24.22 -0.75
CA ASN A 333 -0.69 -24.60 -1.67
C ASN A 333 -1.81 -23.52 -1.77
N GLN A 334 -1.41 -22.25 -1.82
CA GLN A 334 -2.29 -21.07 -1.83
C GLN A 334 -2.25 -20.28 -3.14
N GLY A 335 -1.50 -20.74 -4.15
CA GLY A 335 -1.38 -20.09 -5.46
C GLY A 335 -0.07 -19.35 -5.68
N ASP A 336 0.84 -19.36 -4.71
CA ASP A 336 2.18 -18.80 -4.86
C ASP A 336 2.97 -19.51 -5.95
N LEU A 337 3.98 -18.83 -6.51
CA LEU A 337 4.89 -19.39 -7.49
C LEU A 337 6.30 -19.59 -6.91
N PRO A 338 6.99 -20.71 -7.24
CA PRO A 338 8.37 -20.90 -6.81
C PRO A 338 9.28 -19.82 -7.42
N ALA A 339 9.99 -19.06 -6.57
CA ALA A 339 10.86 -17.98 -7.03
C ALA A 339 12.26 -18.49 -7.34
N TYR A 340 12.68 -18.37 -8.60
CA TYR A 340 14.03 -18.66 -9.09
C TYR A 340 14.84 -17.41 -9.44
N GLY A 341 14.23 -16.25 -9.26
CA GLY A 341 14.81 -14.91 -9.41
C GLY A 341 14.17 -13.96 -8.40
N TYR A 342 14.79 -12.80 -8.22
CA TYR A 342 14.30 -11.79 -7.28
C TYR A 342 13.06 -11.06 -7.80
N THR A 343 13.02 -10.75 -9.09
CA THR A 343 11.93 -10.00 -9.70
C THR A 343 10.74 -10.92 -10.00
N PRO A 344 9.53 -10.60 -9.52
CA PRO A 344 8.32 -11.38 -9.81
C PRO A 344 7.99 -11.42 -11.32
N PRO A 345 7.36 -12.51 -11.81
CA PRO A 345 7.17 -12.73 -13.25
C PRO A 345 6.24 -11.71 -13.94
N TYR A 346 5.33 -11.08 -13.23
CA TYR A 346 4.37 -10.11 -13.78
C TYR A 346 4.84 -8.65 -13.70
N THR A 347 6.09 -8.43 -13.32
CA THR A 347 6.68 -7.08 -13.30
C THR A 347 6.88 -6.59 -14.72
N ASP A 348 6.34 -5.41 -15.04
CA ASP A 348 6.43 -4.81 -16.38
C ASP A 348 7.90 -4.62 -16.82
N GLY A 349 8.22 -5.08 -18.03
CA GLY A 349 9.56 -5.06 -18.57
C GLY A 349 10.53 -6.10 -17.98
N ALA A 350 10.12 -6.88 -16.98
CA ALA A 350 10.98 -7.92 -16.40
C ALA A 350 11.23 -9.06 -17.40
N LYS A 351 12.51 -9.45 -17.48
CA LYS A 351 12.93 -10.65 -18.23
C LYS A 351 13.45 -11.67 -17.23
N PHE A 352 12.77 -12.80 -17.12
CA PHE A 352 13.24 -13.89 -16.29
C PHE A 352 14.46 -14.56 -16.93
N THR A 353 15.60 -14.47 -16.27
CA THR A 353 16.81 -15.22 -16.65
C THR A 353 16.87 -16.48 -15.82
N LYS A 354 16.72 -17.64 -16.47
CA LYS A 354 16.81 -18.94 -15.83
C LYS A 354 18.23 -19.16 -15.30
N PRO A 355 18.41 -19.40 -13.99
CA PRO A 355 19.73 -19.80 -13.51
C PRO A 355 20.11 -21.17 -14.03
N GLU A 356 21.42 -21.49 -14.10
CA GLU A 356 21.94 -22.76 -14.60
C GLU A 356 21.24 -23.99 -13.95
N TRP A 357 21.00 -23.92 -12.65
CA TRP A 357 20.39 -24.98 -11.85
C TRP A 357 18.86 -25.05 -11.97
N PHE A 358 18.21 -24.20 -12.77
CA PHE A 358 16.75 -24.15 -12.91
C PHE A 358 16.15 -25.51 -13.31
N GLY A 359 16.78 -26.19 -14.25
CA GLY A 359 16.33 -27.50 -14.75
C GLY A 359 16.85 -28.71 -13.96
N TRP A 360 17.58 -28.52 -12.85
CA TRP A 360 18.09 -29.64 -12.07
C TRP A 360 16.99 -30.22 -11.17
N THR A 361 17.08 -31.55 -10.93
CA THR A 361 16.25 -32.18 -9.88
C THR A 361 16.69 -31.70 -8.50
N GLN A 362 15.85 -31.84 -7.51
CA GLN A 362 16.20 -31.43 -6.14
C GLN A 362 17.33 -32.31 -5.58
N GLU A 363 17.40 -33.58 -5.94
CA GLU A 363 18.50 -34.48 -5.59
C GLU A 363 19.82 -33.92 -6.08
N LYS A 364 19.90 -33.53 -7.37
CA LYS A 364 21.11 -32.92 -7.93
C LYS A 364 21.46 -31.59 -7.26
N ARG A 365 20.48 -30.76 -6.96
CA ARG A 365 20.70 -29.52 -6.20
C ARG A 365 21.27 -29.81 -4.80
N ASN A 366 20.74 -30.81 -4.13
CA ASN A 366 21.19 -31.23 -2.79
C ASN A 366 22.62 -31.81 -2.82
N GLU A 367 22.98 -32.55 -3.86
CA GLU A 367 24.35 -33.07 -4.04
C GLU A 367 25.36 -31.93 -4.20
N GLU A 368 25.07 -30.98 -5.08
CA GLU A 368 25.93 -29.82 -5.29
C GLU A 368 26.01 -28.94 -4.05
N ALA A 369 24.90 -28.75 -3.32
CA ALA A 369 24.88 -28.03 -2.06
C ALA A 369 25.81 -28.64 -1.02
N ARG A 370 25.78 -29.99 -0.86
CA ARG A 370 26.67 -30.70 0.07
C ARG A 370 28.12 -30.55 -0.33
N LYS A 371 28.45 -30.65 -1.62
CA LYS A 371 29.76 -30.44 -2.18
C LYS A 371 30.32 -29.06 -1.83
N LEU A 372 29.53 -27.99 -2.12
CA LEU A 372 29.88 -26.60 -1.83
C LEU A 372 30.11 -26.36 -0.32
N LEU A 373 29.27 -26.94 0.53
CA LEU A 373 29.46 -26.87 1.99
C LEU A 373 30.75 -27.58 2.44
N ALA A 374 31.03 -28.75 1.89
CA ALA A 374 32.26 -29.47 2.20
C ALA A 374 33.52 -28.69 1.78
N GLU A 375 33.49 -28.09 0.59
CA GLU A 375 34.57 -27.21 0.09
C GLU A 375 34.75 -25.95 0.94
N ALA A 376 33.65 -25.46 1.58
CA ALA A 376 33.65 -24.35 2.53
C ALA A 376 34.06 -24.80 3.96
N GLY A 377 34.33 -26.08 4.21
CA GLY A 377 34.75 -26.62 5.50
C GLY A 377 33.64 -27.07 6.43
N TYR A 378 32.43 -27.26 5.91
CA TYR A 378 31.27 -27.74 6.66
C TYR A 378 30.90 -29.15 6.24
N THR A 379 30.95 -30.08 7.21
CA THR A 379 30.72 -31.52 7.02
C THR A 379 29.72 -32.03 8.06
N LYS A 380 29.43 -33.35 8.04
CA LYS A 380 28.63 -33.98 9.10
C LYS A 380 29.20 -33.78 10.49
N ASP A 381 30.53 -33.80 10.62
CA ASP A 381 31.24 -33.67 11.91
C ASP A 381 31.45 -32.21 12.32
N LYS A 382 31.29 -31.29 11.36
CA LYS A 382 31.37 -29.85 11.56
C LYS A 382 30.22 -29.17 10.78
N PRO A 383 28.98 -29.28 11.27
CA PRO A 383 27.83 -28.74 10.57
C PRO A 383 27.82 -27.21 10.55
N LEU A 384 27.24 -26.65 9.49
CA LEU A 384 26.90 -25.23 9.42
C LEU A 384 25.78 -24.92 10.43
N THR A 385 26.02 -23.95 11.31
CA THR A 385 25.02 -23.47 12.27
C THR A 385 24.82 -21.98 12.11
N PHE A 386 23.56 -21.52 12.07
CA PHE A 386 23.19 -20.10 12.00
C PHE A 386 21.80 -19.89 12.59
N SER A 387 21.48 -18.65 12.90
CA SER A 387 20.16 -18.24 13.33
C SER A 387 19.38 -17.65 12.16
N LEU A 388 18.11 -18.04 12.02
CA LEU A 388 17.15 -17.46 11.10
C LEU A 388 16.18 -16.56 11.88
N LEU A 389 16.15 -15.28 11.55
CA LEU A 389 15.20 -14.30 12.11
C LEU A 389 14.00 -14.16 11.18
N TYR A 390 12.81 -14.21 11.73
CA TYR A 390 11.55 -13.94 11.03
C TYR A 390 10.55 -13.24 11.96
N ASN A 391 9.55 -12.57 11.40
CA ASN A 391 8.53 -11.87 12.16
C ASN A 391 7.49 -12.85 12.76
N THR A 392 6.82 -12.44 13.83
CA THR A 392 5.71 -13.21 14.41
C THR A 392 4.56 -13.29 13.41
N SER A 393 4.30 -14.50 12.93
CA SER A 393 3.24 -14.81 11.96
C SER A 393 2.98 -16.31 11.95
N ASP A 394 1.74 -16.73 11.81
CA ASP A 394 1.38 -18.15 11.64
C ASP A 394 1.90 -18.70 10.29
N LEU A 395 2.08 -17.82 9.30
CA LEU A 395 2.61 -18.17 7.98
C LEU A 395 4.13 -18.26 7.95
N HIS A 396 4.86 -17.34 8.59
CA HIS A 396 6.31 -17.25 8.57
C HIS A 396 6.95 -18.08 9.68
#